data_758cd65fd4653a260fe41cd26040b2e6
#
_entry.id   758cd65fd4653a260fe41cd26040b2e6
#
_cell.length_a   1.000
_cell.length_b   1.000
_cell.length_c   1.000
_cell.angle_alpha   90.00
_cell.angle_beta   90.00
_cell.angle_gamma   90.00
#
_symmetry.space_group_name_H-M   'P 1'
#
loop_
_entity.id
_entity.type
_entity.pdbx_description
1 polymer ?
#
loop_
_entity_poly.entity_id
_entity_poly.type
_entity_poly.pdbx_seq_one_letter_code
_entity_poly.pdbx_strand_id
1 'polypeptide(L)'
;VEELNSSKISPSVFKLLSFATSEKNINEEYRMYIKLPTRKLYGYFLDSEIVGCIGFELLGQKRCVIKHIAVSPSHRYRKIGSEMINFILEKYSLVYVLAETDNDAINFYRKYGFEIKSLGEKYPGVERFQCIFKNKSKLGS
;
A
#
# COMPACT_ATOMS: atom_id res chain seq x y z
N VAL A 1 10.91 -3.18 -8.72
CA VAL A 1 9.48 -2.86 -8.54
C VAL A 1 8.90 -2.54 -9.90
N GLU A 2 7.83 -3.23 -10.28
CA GLU A 2 7.22 -3.10 -11.61
C GLU A 2 5.73 -2.82 -11.49
N GLU A 3 5.20 -2.00 -12.40
CA GLU A 3 3.76 -1.75 -12.44
C GLU A 3 3.01 -2.99 -12.89
N LEU A 4 1.92 -3.32 -12.19
CA LEU A 4 1.06 -4.45 -12.49
C LEU A 4 -0.16 -3.92 -13.23
N ASN A 5 -0.19 -4.10 -14.56
CA ASN A 5 -1.23 -3.52 -15.40
C ASN A 5 -1.85 -4.53 -16.39
N SER A 6 -1.65 -5.82 -16.15
CA SER A 6 -2.28 -6.85 -16.96
C SER A 6 -3.79 -6.83 -16.78
N SER A 7 -4.53 -7.04 -17.86
CA SER A 7 -6.00 -7.06 -17.82
C SER A 7 -6.55 -8.18 -16.95
N LYS A 8 -5.79 -9.26 -16.78
CA LYS A 8 -6.17 -10.40 -15.94
C LYS A 8 -5.25 -10.47 -14.73
N ILE A 9 -5.84 -10.63 -13.54
CA ILE A 9 -5.07 -10.81 -12.32
C ILE A 9 -4.40 -12.18 -12.34
N SER A 10 -3.10 -12.22 -12.00
CA SER A 10 -2.39 -13.49 -11.85
C SER A 10 -2.74 -14.13 -10.51
N PRO A 11 -2.62 -15.48 -10.39
CA PRO A 11 -2.84 -16.13 -9.09
C PRO A 11 -1.93 -15.62 -7.98
N SER A 12 -0.69 -15.27 -8.30
CA SER A 12 0.25 -14.74 -7.30
C SER A 12 -0.16 -13.38 -6.78
N VAL A 13 -0.64 -12.49 -7.65
CA VAL A 13 -1.14 -11.17 -7.24
C VAL A 13 -2.42 -11.32 -6.42
N PHE A 14 -3.32 -12.22 -6.85
CA PHE A 14 -4.54 -12.51 -6.10
C PHE A 14 -4.20 -12.92 -4.66
N LYS A 15 -3.25 -13.84 -4.51
CA LYS A 15 -2.85 -14.32 -3.20
C LYS A 15 -2.27 -13.21 -2.33
N LEU A 16 -1.43 -12.35 -2.91
CA LEU A 16 -0.86 -11.21 -2.17
C LEU A 16 -1.96 -10.26 -1.70
N LEU A 17 -2.91 -9.92 -2.56
CA LEU A 17 -4.00 -9.04 -2.18
C LEU A 17 -4.88 -9.65 -1.10
N SER A 18 -4.94 -10.99 -1.01
CA SER A 18 -5.71 -11.65 0.05
C SER A 18 -5.18 -11.37 1.45
N PHE A 19 -3.92 -10.94 1.58
CA PHE A 19 -3.37 -10.54 2.88
C PHE A 19 -3.76 -9.11 3.26
N ALA A 20 -4.28 -8.33 2.32
CA ALA A 20 -4.62 -6.92 2.54
C ALA A 20 -6.11 -6.62 2.48
N THR A 21 -6.91 -7.51 1.87
CA THR A 21 -8.35 -7.32 1.77
C THR A 21 -9.05 -8.68 1.70
N SER A 22 -10.37 -8.71 1.86
CA SER A 22 -11.12 -9.96 1.78
C SER A 22 -11.19 -10.48 0.35
N GLU A 23 -11.16 -11.81 0.20
CA GLU A 23 -11.13 -12.45 -1.12
C GLU A 23 -12.29 -12.02 -2.03
N LYS A 24 -13.46 -11.80 -1.46
CA LYS A 24 -14.64 -11.40 -2.24
C LYS A 24 -14.46 -10.03 -2.91
N ASN A 25 -13.53 -9.20 -2.44
CA ASN A 25 -13.31 -7.86 -2.97
C ASN A 25 -12.14 -7.78 -3.95
N ILE A 26 -11.29 -8.81 -4.04
CA ILE A 26 -10.02 -8.73 -4.76
C ILE A 26 -10.22 -8.43 -6.25
N ASN A 27 -11.12 -9.15 -6.91
CA ASN A 27 -11.32 -8.95 -8.35
C ASN A 27 -11.81 -7.55 -8.67
N GLU A 28 -12.73 -7.02 -7.87
CA GLU A 28 -13.22 -5.65 -8.05
C GLU A 28 -12.13 -4.63 -7.79
N GLU A 29 -11.37 -4.80 -6.71
CA GLU A 29 -10.27 -3.89 -6.38
C GLU A 29 -9.19 -3.91 -7.46
N TYR A 30 -8.83 -5.08 -7.96
CA TYR A 30 -7.85 -5.19 -9.04
C TYR A 30 -8.35 -4.48 -10.30
N ARG A 31 -9.64 -4.66 -10.64
CA ARG A 31 -10.21 -4.00 -11.80
C ARG A 31 -10.14 -2.49 -11.69
N MET A 32 -10.34 -1.94 -10.47
CA MET A 32 -10.21 -0.50 -10.25
C MET A 32 -8.78 -0.01 -10.51
N TYR A 33 -7.77 -0.80 -10.12
CA TYR A 33 -6.38 -0.45 -10.43
C TYR A 33 -6.11 -0.40 -11.93
N ILE A 34 -6.75 -1.28 -12.69
CA ILE A 34 -6.54 -1.33 -14.13
C ILE A 34 -7.30 -0.21 -14.86
N LYS A 35 -8.52 0.11 -14.39
CA LYS A 35 -9.39 1.07 -15.05
C LYS A 35 -9.15 2.52 -14.71
N LEU A 36 -8.87 2.82 -13.43
CA LEU A 36 -8.80 4.21 -12.98
C LEU A 36 -7.40 4.78 -13.16
N PRO A 37 -7.28 5.92 -13.87
CA PRO A 37 -5.95 6.50 -14.13
C PRO A 37 -5.21 6.90 -12.85
N THR A 38 -5.93 7.22 -11.78
CA THR A 38 -5.33 7.65 -10.51
C THR A 38 -4.91 6.50 -9.61
N ARG A 39 -5.36 5.28 -9.91
CA ARG A 39 -4.98 4.10 -9.14
C ARG A 39 -3.83 3.37 -9.76
N LYS A 40 -2.86 2.99 -8.94
CA LYS A 40 -1.64 2.29 -9.38
C LYS A 40 -1.38 1.09 -8.49
N LEU A 41 -0.92 0.01 -9.09
CA LEU A 41 -0.53 -1.20 -8.36
C LEU A 41 0.85 -1.61 -8.84
N TYR A 42 1.80 -1.77 -7.91
CA TYR A 42 3.17 -2.18 -8.21
C TYR A 42 3.50 -3.47 -7.49
N GLY A 43 4.33 -4.29 -8.13
CA GLY A 43 4.82 -5.53 -7.56
C GLY A 43 6.31 -5.47 -7.26
N TYR A 44 6.70 -6.10 -6.18
CA TYR A 44 8.11 -6.27 -5.79
C TYR A 44 8.51 -7.70 -6.12
N PHE A 45 9.52 -7.84 -6.98
CA PHE A 45 9.95 -9.15 -7.49
C PHE A 45 11.33 -9.51 -6.95
N LEU A 46 11.49 -10.77 -6.56
CA LEU A 46 12.78 -11.38 -6.24
C LEU A 46 12.90 -12.65 -7.09
N ASP A 47 13.97 -12.73 -7.89
CA ASP A 47 14.24 -13.89 -8.76
C ASP A 47 13.00 -14.26 -9.61
N SER A 48 12.38 -13.26 -10.21
CA SER A 48 11.21 -13.39 -11.08
C SER A 48 9.93 -13.82 -10.35
N GLU A 49 9.97 -13.92 -9.02
CA GLU A 49 8.79 -14.23 -8.21
C GLU A 49 8.29 -12.97 -7.54
N ILE A 50 6.98 -12.71 -7.62
CA ILE A 50 6.39 -11.57 -6.93
C ILE A 50 6.22 -11.90 -5.45
N VAL A 51 6.84 -11.08 -4.58
CA VAL A 51 6.81 -11.31 -3.14
C VAL A 51 6.15 -10.19 -2.35
N GLY A 52 5.79 -9.11 -3.02
CA GLY A 52 5.07 -8.01 -2.39
C GLY A 52 4.32 -7.18 -3.41
N CYS A 53 3.34 -6.42 -2.94
CA CYS A 53 2.64 -5.46 -3.79
C CYS A 53 2.21 -4.24 -2.98
N ILE A 54 2.09 -3.10 -3.66
CA ILE A 54 1.56 -1.88 -3.09
C ILE A 54 0.60 -1.24 -4.09
N GLY A 55 -0.63 -1.01 -3.62
CA GLY A 55 -1.65 -0.33 -4.40
C GLY A 55 -2.04 0.97 -3.73
N PHE A 56 -2.17 2.03 -4.52
CA PHE A 56 -2.44 3.35 -3.99
C PHE A 56 -3.21 4.18 -5.01
N GLU A 57 -3.80 5.25 -4.50
CA GLU A 57 -4.52 6.21 -5.33
C GLU A 57 -3.85 7.58 -5.22
N LEU A 58 -3.54 8.17 -6.38
CA LEU A 58 -2.99 9.52 -6.45
C LEU A 58 -4.12 10.53 -6.24
N LEU A 59 -3.94 11.43 -5.27
CA LEU A 59 -4.98 12.40 -4.89
C LEU A 59 -4.74 13.79 -5.48
N GLY A 60 -3.63 13.96 -6.23
CA GLY A 60 -3.20 15.28 -6.67
C GLY A 60 -2.39 15.99 -5.59
N GLN A 61 -1.75 17.10 -5.95
CA GLN A 61 -0.91 17.91 -5.05
C GLN A 61 0.18 17.07 -4.36
N LYS A 62 0.74 16.09 -5.09
CA LYS A 62 1.81 15.22 -4.60
C LYS A 62 1.40 14.44 -3.34
N ARG A 63 0.14 14.01 -3.29
CA ARG A 63 -0.40 13.18 -2.21
C ARG A 63 -0.92 11.86 -2.76
N CYS A 64 -0.87 10.83 -1.96
CA CYS A 64 -1.52 9.56 -2.29
C CYS A 64 -2.09 8.91 -1.04
N VAL A 65 -2.99 7.95 -1.25
CA VAL A 65 -3.49 7.08 -0.19
C VAL A 65 -3.17 5.64 -0.56
N ILE A 66 -2.51 4.93 0.36
CA ILE A 66 -2.25 3.49 0.19
C ILE A 66 -3.57 2.76 0.40
N LYS A 67 -3.96 1.98 -0.61
CA LYS A 67 -5.18 1.15 -0.55
C LYS A 67 -4.88 -0.27 -0.11
N HIS A 68 -3.76 -0.83 -0.58
CA HIS A 68 -3.33 -2.18 -0.25
C HIS A 68 -1.82 -2.23 -0.19
N ILE A 69 -1.28 -2.90 0.81
CA ILE A 69 0.13 -3.21 0.86
C ILE A 69 0.26 -4.60 1.47
N ALA A 70 1.01 -5.47 0.82
CA ALA A 70 1.17 -6.84 1.27
C ALA A 70 2.55 -7.37 0.93
N VAL A 71 3.08 -8.22 1.80
CA VAL A 71 4.34 -8.93 1.59
C VAL A 71 4.07 -10.40 1.87
N SER A 72 4.58 -11.28 1.01
CA SER A 72 4.48 -12.72 1.21
C SER A 72 4.99 -13.09 2.60
N PRO A 73 4.28 -13.97 3.35
CA PRO A 73 4.68 -14.31 4.72
C PRO A 73 6.14 -14.78 4.85
N SER A 74 6.66 -15.50 3.87
CA SER A 74 8.03 -16.00 3.90
C SER A 74 9.07 -14.90 3.66
N HIS A 75 8.66 -13.71 3.25
CA HIS A 75 9.55 -12.59 2.93
C HIS A 75 9.36 -11.39 3.85
N ARG A 76 8.57 -11.53 4.91
CA ARG A 76 8.36 -10.45 5.90
C ARG A 76 9.62 -10.19 6.70
N TYR A 77 9.68 -9.01 7.31
CA TYR A 77 10.82 -8.55 8.13
C TYR A 77 12.12 -8.35 7.33
N ARG A 78 12.01 -8.17 6.00
CA ARG A 78 13.14 -7.89 5.10
C ARG A 78 13.06 -6.50 4.50
N LYS A 79 12.27 -5.60 5.10
CA LYS A 79 12.12 -4.21 4.67
C LYS A 79 11.47 -4.04 3.28
N ILE A 80 10.83 -5.07 2.76
CA ILE A 80 10.20 -4.99 1.42
C ILE A 80 9.08 -3.97 1.41
N GLY A 81 8.24 -3.94 2.45
CA GLY A 81 7.18 -2.94 2.55
C GLY A 81 7.73 -1.52 2.54
N SER A 82 8.79 -1.28 3.32
CA SER A 82 9.45 0.04 3.36
C SER A 82 10.05 0.42 2.02
N GLU A 83 10.66 -0.53 1.33
CA GLU A 83 11.23 -0.29 0.00
C GLU A 83 10.16 0.06 -1.04
N MET A 84 8.98 -0.56 -0.95
CA MET A 84 7.87 -0.22 -1.83
C MET A 84 7.37 1.19 -1.57
N ILE A 85 7.26 1.61 -0.31
CA ILE A 85 6.87 2.98 0.00
C ILE A 85 7.94 3.96 -0.49
N ASN A 86 9.22 3.67 -0.27
CA ASN A 86 10.31 4.50 -0.79
C ASN A 86 10.21 4.65 -2.30
N PHE A 87 9.89 3.57 -3.00
CA PHE A 87 9.77 3.59 -4.46
C PHE A 87 8.68 4.56 -4.92
N ILE A 88 7.48 4.49 -4.34
CA ILE A 88 6.39 5.37 -4.78
C ILE A 88 6.64 6.83 -4.40
N LEU A 89 7.26 7.08 -3.25
CA LEU A 89 7.66 8.43 -2.85
C LEU A 89 8.57 9.07 -3.91
N GLU A 90 9.56 8.31 -4.36
CA GLU A 90 10.51 8.79 -5.36
C GLU A 90 9.88 8.93 -6.73
N LYS A 91 9.18 7.89 -7.17
CA LYS A 91 8.60 7.84 -8.53
C LYS A 91 7.61 8.97 -8.77
N TYR A 92 6.79 9.29 -7.79
CA TYR A 92 5.72 10.28 -7.93
C TYR A 92 6.02 11.59 -7.20
N SER A 93 7.23 11.73 -6.67
CA SER A 93 7.65 12.92 -5.91
C SER A 93 6.64 13.29 -4.83
N LEU A 94 6.20 12.29 -4.08
CA LEU A 94 5.12 12.47 -3.10
C LEU A 94 5.59 13.25 -1.89
N VAL A 95 4.72 14.13 -1.40
CA VAL A 95 4.93 14.93 -0.19
C VAL A 95 4.17 14.32 0.99
N TYR A 96 2.98 13.79 0.74
CA TYR A 96 2.15 13.15 1.77
C TYR A 96 1.72 11.77 1.30
N VAL A 97 1.81 10.79 2.20
CA VAL A 97 1.26 9.45 2.00
C VAL A 97 0.33 9.15 3.15
N LEU A 98 -0.91 8.79 2.82
CA LEU A 98 -1.94 8.46 3.79
C LEU A 98 -2.26 6.97 3.74
N ALA A 99 -2.69 6.43 4.87
CA ALA A 99 -3.18 5.05 4.95
C ALA A 99 -4.17 4.95 6.09
N GLU A 100 -5.12 4.03 5.99
CA GLU A 100 -6.00 3.68 7.10
C GLU A 100 -5.81 2.20 7.39
N THR A 101 -5.66 1.83 8.66
CA THR A 101 -5.35 0.46 9.02
C THR A 101 -5.93 0.10 10.40
N ASP A 102 -5.73 -1.16 10.79
CA ASP A 102 -6.12 -1.68 12.10
C ASP A 102 -4.88 -1.90 12.98
N ASN A 103 -5.10 -2.51 14.16
CA ASN A 103 -4.03 -2.77 15.12
C ASN A 103 -2.90 -3.63 14.57
N ASP A 104 -3.20 -4.53 13.64
CA ASP A 104 -2.20 -5.49 13.17
C ASP A 104 -1.09 -4.84 12.36
N ALA A 105 -1.38 -3.75 11.66
CA ALA A 105 -0.40 -3.13 10.76
C ALA A 105 0.17 -1.80 11.27
N ILE A 106 -0.33 -1.25 12.37
CA ILE A 106 0.11 0.09 12.81
C ILE A 106 1.60 0.12 13.14
N ASN A 107 2.17 -0.97 13.65
CA ASN A 107 3.59 -0.98 14.01
C ASN A 107 4.47 -0.80 12.77
N PHE A 108 4.09 -1.40 11.65
CA PHE A 108 4.81 -1.20 10.39
C PHE A 108 4.82 0.29 10.00
N TYR A 109 3.64 0.91 10.01
CA TYR A 109 3.54 2.33 9.64
C TYR A 109 4.29 3.23 10.62
N ARG A 110 4.18 2.94 11.92
CA ARG A 110 4.88 3.73 12.94
C ARG A 110 6.39 3.63 12.77
N LYS A 111 6.92 2.44 12.52
CA LYS A 111 8.35 2.24 12.32
C LYS A 111 8.86 2.94 11.06
N TYR A 112 8.04 3.00 10.03
CA TYR A 112 8.42 3.72 8.81
C TYR A 112 8.52 5.24 9.07
N GLY A 113 7.72 5.76 9.96
CA GLY A 113 7.72 7.19 10.28
C GLY A 113 6.38 7.87 10.09
N PHE A 114 5.30 7.10 9.93
CA PHE A 114 3.95 7.66 9.87
C PHE A 114 3.50 8.13 11.24
N GLU A 115 2.79 9.25 11.26
CA GLU A 115 2.05 9.68 12.45
C GLU A 115 0.74 8.91 12.51
N ILE A 116 0.41 8.37 13.69
CA ILE A 116 -0.74 7.49 13.87
C ILE A 116 -1.79 8.20 14.70
N LYS A 117 -3.05 8.17 14.24
CA LYS A 117 -4.19 8.74 14.96
C LYS A 117 -5.32 7.72 14.99
N SER A 118 -5.86 7.44 16.19
CA SER A 118 -7.01 6.56 16.31
C SER A 118 -8.26 7.22 15.75
N LEU A 119 -9.03 6.47 14.98
CA LEU A 119 -10.34 6.88 14.48
C LEU A 119 -11.47 6.27 15.32
N GLY A 120 -11.12 5.54 16.40
CA GLY A 120 -12.07 4.85 17.23
C GLY A 120 -12.56 3.53 16.64
N GLU A 121 -13.53 2.91 17.29
CA GLU A 121 -14.11 1.66 16.81
C GLU A 121 -15.14 1.95 15.72
N LYS A 122 -14.79 1.74 14.46
CA LYS A 122 -15.75 1.83 13.36
C LYS A 122 -16.68 0.62 13.32
N TYR A 123 -16.20 -0.51 13.84
CA TYR A 123 -16.97 -1.74 14.03
C TYR A 123 -16.73 -2.21 15.43
N PRO A 124 -17.71 -2.91 16.08
CA PRO A 124 -17.51 -3.40 17.44
C PRO A 124 -16.22 -4.23 17.56
N GLY A 125 -15.35 -3.83 18.49
CA GLY A 125 -14.08 -4.50 18.73
C GLY A 125 -12.98 -4.22 17.73
N VAL A 126 -13.20 -3.39 16.72
CA VAL A 126 -12.20 -3.10 15.68
C VAL A 126 -11.88 -1.62 15.64
N GLU A 127 -10.76 -1.26 16.25
CA GLU A 127 -10.26 0.12 16.20
C GLU A 127 -9.54 0.36 14.88
N ARG A 128 -9.83 1.52 14.24
CA ARG A 128 -9.18 1.93 13.01
C ARG A 128 -8.26 3.11 13.27
N PHE A 129 -7.21 3.22 12.47
CA PHE A 129 -6.18 4.24 12.63
C PHE A 129 -5.92 4.93 11.30
N GLN A 130 -5.73 6.24 11.36
CA GLN A 130 -5.25 7.03 10.26
C GLN A 130 -3.74 7.18 10.38
N CYS A 131 -3.03 6.94 9.29
CA CYS A 131 -1.58 7.03 9.23
C CYS A 131 -1.20 8.08 8.20
N ILE A 132 -0.32 9.01 8.57
CA ILE A 132 0.11 10.09 7.67
C ILE A 132 1.63 10.16 7.71
N PHE A 133 2.25 10.03 6.53
CA PHE A 133 3.66 10.26 6.36
C PHE A 133 3.89 11.58 5.64
N LYS A 134 4.72 12.44 6.21
CA LYS A 134 5.12 13.71 5.60
C LYS A 134 6.56 13.59 5.13
N ASN A 135 6.77 13.71 3.82
CA ASN A 135 8.12 13.64 3.27
C ASN A 135 8.81 14.99 3.44
N LYS A 136 9.50 15.15 4.55
CA LYS A 136 10.12 16.43 4.93
C LYS A 136 11.15 16.91 3.93
N SER A 137 11.82 16.00 3.23
CA SER A 137 12.80 16.38 2.21
C SER A 137 12.16 17.08 1.01
N LYS A 138 10.88 16.83 0.75
CA LYS A 138 10.12 17.49 -0.32
C LYS A 138 9.37 18.72 0.17
N LEU A 139 9.02 18.78 1.46
CA LEU A 139 8.30 19.90 2.03
C LEU A 139 9.14 21.17 2.12
N GLY A 140 10.48 21.02 2.23
CA GLY A 140 11.40 22.15 2.33
C GLY A 140 11.84 22.74 1.01
N SER A 141 11.36 22.24 -0.11
CA SER A 141 11.81 22.68 -1.43
C SER A 141 10.81 23.57 -2.15
#